data_938eca390ad68b54460a414e50fffead
#
_entry.id   938eca390ad68b54460a414e50fffead
#
_cell.length_a   1.000
_cell.length_b   1.000
_cell.length_c   1.000
_cell.angle_alpha   90.00
_cell.angle_beta   90.00
_cell.angle_gamma   90.00
#
_symmetry.space_group_name_H-M   'P 1'
#
loop_
_entity.id
_entity.type
_entity.pdbx_description
1 polymer ?
#
loop_
_entity_poly.entity_id
_entity_poly.type
_entity_poly.pdbx_seq_one_letter_code
_entity_poly.pdbx_strand_id
1 'polypeptide(L)'
;MREVVVTGYGIVSCIGNDVDAVTKSLRNSTSGITLNEVNKELGLRSYISGSVTDLNLKDRIDRKLYRFMGDAAAYAYLSAEEAIKNANISNEVLKDFRTGIIMGSGGASSEDQIDSADILRTKGLKRIGPYRVTKAMGSTVSA
;
A
#
# COMPACT_ATOMS: atom_id res chain seq x y z
N MET A 1 9.12 1.89 34.67
CA MET A 1 8.57 2.21 33.35
C MET A 1 8.85 1.01 32.46
N ARG A 2 7.91 0.51 31.66
CA ARG A 2 8.20 -0.58 30.72
C ARG A 2 8.98 -0.01 29.55
N GLU A 3 10.08 -0.62 29.18
CA GLU A 3 10.84 -0.25 28.00
C GLU A 3 10.14 -0.73 26.75
N VAL A 4 10.08 0.11 25.71
CA VAL A 4 9.49 -0.20 24.40
C VAL A 4 10.57 -0.05 23.34
N VAL A 5 10.71 -1.05 22.51
CA VAL A 5 11.73 -1.10 21.46
C VAL A 5 11.12 -1.38 20.09
N VAL A 6 11.75 -0.89 19.03
CA VAL A 6 11.43 -1.26 17.64
C VAL A 6 12.24 -2.51 17.31
N THR A 7 11.56 -3.58 16.94
CA THR A 7 12.19 -4.88 16.65
C THR A 7 12.33 -5.17 15.16
N GLY A 8 11.56 -4.50 14.33
CA GLY A 8 11.62 -4.66 12.89
C GLY A 8 10.86 -3.56 12.15
N TYR A 9 11.17 -3.39 10.90
CA TYR A 9 10.54 -2.41 10.03
C TYR A 9 10.45 -2.94 8.60
N GLY A 10 9.50 -2.42 7.85
CA GLY A 10 9.30 -2.69 6.43
C GLY A 10 8.77 -1.44 5.74
N ILE A 11 9.04 -1.32 4.46
CA ILE A 11 8.72 -0.11 3.71
C ILE A 11 8.46 -0.37 2.22
N VAL A 12 7.48 0.32 1.69
CA VAL A 12 7.27 0.51 0.25
C VAL A 12 7.21 2.01 -0.03
N SER A 13 8.05 2.48 -0.93
CA SER A 13 8.14 3.91 -1.24
C SER A 13 8.60 4.16 -2.67
N CYS A 14 8.57 5.42 -3.12
CA CYS A 14 9.08 5.81 -4.42
C CYS A 14 10.61 5.67 -4.59
N ILE A 15 11.36 5.42 -3.52
CA ILE A 15 12.82 5.21 -3.55
C ILE A 15 13.22 3.75 -3.33
N GLY A 16 12.25 2.86 -3.19
CA GLY A 16 12.48 1.41 -3.06
C GLY A 16 11.27 0.68 -2.48
N ASN A 17 11.21 -0.61 -2.78
CA ASN A 17 10.08 -1.49 -2.45
C ASN A 17 10.42 -2.48 -1.32
N ASP A 18 11.53 -2.26 -0.63
CA ASP A 18 12.00 -2.96 0.56
C ASP A 18 13.02 -2.11 1.31
N VAL A 19 13.39 -2.53 2.50
CA VAL A 19 14.33 -1.83 3.38
C VAL A 19 15.72 -1.67 2.75
N ASP A 20 16.21 -2.66 2.04
CA ASP A 20 17.54 -2.64 1.45
C ASP A 20 17.61 -1.64 0.28
N ALA A 21 16.62 -1.65 -0.60
CA ALA A 21 16.50 -0.72 -1.72
C ALA A 21 16.38 0.73 -1.23
N VAL A 22 15.52 0.98 -0.24
CA VAL A 22 15.37 2.30 0.37
C VAL A 22 16.64 2.77 1.05
N THR A 23 17.29 1.90 1.83
CA THR A 23 18.57 2.22 2.48
C THR A 23 19.65 2.58 1.45
N LYS A 24 19.75 1.83 0.36
CA LYS A 24 20.68 2.11 -0.75
C LYS A 24 20.39 3.47 -1.40
N SER A 25 19.12 3.75 -1.67
CA SER A 25 18.70 5.02 -2.28
C SER A 25 19.02 6.21 -1.37
N LEU A 26 18.76 6.09 -0.06
CA LEU A 26 19.10 7.12 0.92
C LEU A 26 20.62 7.36 1.01
N ARG A 27 21.43 6.30 1.07
CA ARG A 27 22.89 6.42 1.10
C ARG A 27 23.46 7.07 -0.16
N ASN A 28 22.85 6.81 -1.29
CA ASN A 28 23.28 7.35 -2.59
C ASN A 28 22.62 8.70 -2.92
N SER A 29 21.78 9.24 -2.03
CA SER A 29 21.00 10.46 -2.28
C SER A 29 20.15 10.36 -3.57
N THR A 30 19.64 9.16 -3.88
CA THR A 30 18.82 8.92 -5.07
C THR A 30 17.39 9.42 -4.82
N SER A 31 16.91 10.28 -5.71
CA SER A 31 15.53 10.78 -5.66
C SER A 31 14.58 9.80 -6.34
N GLY A 32 13.42 9.56 -5.73
CA GLY A 32 12.31 8.83 -6.33
C GLY A 32 11.28 9.76 -7.01
N ILE A 33 11.58 11.06 -7.10
CA ILE A 33 10.69 12.01 -7.76
C ILE A 33 10.99 11.98 -9.26
N THR A 34 9.97 11.67 -10.05
CA THR A 34 10.07 11.53 -11.51
C THR A 34 8.96 12.30 -12.22
N LEU A 35 9.10 12.48 -13.51
CA LEU A 35 8.06 13.04 -14.35
C LEU A 35 6.84 12.12 -14.35
N ASN A 36 5.66 12.69 -14.17
CA ASN A 36 4.38 12.00 -14.24
C ASN A 36 3.61 12.50 -15.47
N GLU A 37 3.60 11.70 -16.52
CA GLU A 37 2.96 12.07 -17.78
C GLU A 37 1.45 12.26 -17.63
N VAL A 38 0.79 11.50 -16.75
CA VAL A 38 -0.64 11.67 -16.46
C VAL A 38 -0.93 13.06 -15.88
N ASN A 39 -0.10 13.52 -14.93
CA ASN A 39 -0.24 14.86 -14.36
C ASN A 39 -0.10 15.95 -15.44
N LYS A 40 0.82 15.73 -16.38
CA LYS A 40 1.05 16.66 -17.50
C LYS A 40 -0.12 16.66 -18.47
N GLU A 41 -0.63 15.51 -18.86
CA GLU A 41 -1.80 15.36 -19.75
C GLU A 41 -3.05 15.99 -19.15
N LEU A 42 -3.25 15.87 -17.83
CA LEU A 42 -4.34 16.47 -17.10
C LEU A 42 -4.17 17.99 -16.88
N GLY A 43 -3.04 18.57 -17.28
CA GLY A 43 -2.77 20.01 -17.12
C GLY A 43 -2.59 20.44 -15.66
N LEU A 44 -2.15 19.56 -14.77
CA LEU A 44 -1.86 19.91 -13.38
C LEU A 44 -0.68 20.88 -13.31
N ARG A 45 -0.63 21.69 -12.22
CA ARG A 45 0.48 22.65 -12.01
C ARG A 45 1.83 21.97 -11.78
N SER A 46 1.83 20.75 -11.27
CA SER A 46 3.05 19.94 -11.03
C SER A 46 2.99 18.69 -11.89
N TYR A 47 4.04 18.46 -12.64
CA TYR A 47 4.21 17.27 -13.50
C TYR A 47 5.10 16.19 -12.87
N ILE A 48 5.51 16.37 -11.62
CA ILE A 48 6.37 15.42 -10.91
C ILE A 48 5.63 14.77 -9.76
N SER A 49 5.96 13.51 -9.48
CA SER A 49 5.46 12.75 -8.33
C SER A 49 6.45 11.71 -7.87
N GLY A 50 6.31 11.28 -6.61
CA GLY A 50 6.99 10.11 -6.07
C GLY A 50 6.10 8.88 -6.21
N SER A 51 6.12 8.24 -7.37
CA SER A 51 5.33 7.04 -7.62
C SER A 51 6.10 5.78 -7.24
N VAL A 52 5.40 4.79 -6.66
CA VAL A 52 5.96 3.46 -6.46
C VAL A 52 6.06 2.78 -7.82
N THR A 53 7.27 2.37 -8.20
CA THR A 53 7.58 1.70 -9.46
C THR A 53 8.15 0.31 -9.21
N ASP A 54 8.19 -0.51 -10.25
CA ASP A 54 8.82 -1.84 -10.24
C ASP A 54 8.24 -2.81 -9.17
N LEU A 55 7.00 -2.55 -8.75
CA LEU A 55 6.29 -3.38 -7.79
C LEU A 55 5.06 -4.02 -8.45
N ASN A 56 5.19 -5.28 -8.88
CA ASN A 56 4.05 -6.04 -9.36
C ASN A 56 3.29 -6.66 -8.19
N LEU A 57 2.27 -5.96 -7.70
CA LEU A 57 1.45 -6.38 -6.56
C LEU A 57 0.79 -7.74 -6.76
N LYS A 58 0.44 -8.10 -8.01
CA LYS A 58 -0.22 -9.37 -8.34
C LYS A 58 0.70 -10.58 -8.17
N ASP A 59 2.01 -10.38 -8.27
CA ASP A 59 3.01 -11.44 -8.08
C ASP A 59 3.44 -11.55 -6.62
N ARG A 60 3.23 -10.49 -5.83
CA ARG A 60 3.67 -10.39 -4.44
C ARG A 60 2.58 -10.75 -3.43
N ILE A 61 1.32 -10.62 -3.79
CA ILE A 61 0.17 -10.83 -2.91
C ILE A 61 -0.74 -11.90 -3.50
N ASP A 62 -1.17 -12.86 -2.65
CA ASP A 62 -2.14 -13.88 -3.08
C ASP A 62 -3.37 -13.23 -3.72
N ARG A 63 -3.79 -13.75 -4.86
CA ARG A 63 -4.92 -13.20 -5.64
C ARG A 63 -6.22 -13.11 -4.84
N LYS A 64 -6.44 -14.03 -3.88
CA LYS A 64 -7.66 -14.04 -3.06
C LYS A 64 -7.66 -12.91 -2.05
N LEU A 65 -6.48 -12.46 -1.60
CA LEU A 65 -6.32 -11.31 -0.72
C LEU A 65 -6.33 -10.01 -1.52
N TYR A 66 -5.53 -9.94 -2.59
CA TYR A 66 -5.36 -8.73 -3.39
C TYR A 66 -6.67 -8.17 -3.96
N ARG A 67 -7.66 -9.02 -4.25
CA ARG A 67 -8.96 -8.57 -4.76
C ARG A 67 -9.73 -7.64 -3.82
N PHE A 68 -9.39 -7.62 -2.53
CA PHE A 68 -10.00 -6.74 -1.53
C PHE A 68 -9.22 -5.43 -1.32
N MET A 69 -7.98 -5.36 -1.80
CA MET A 69 -7.03 -4.30 -1.50
C MET A 69 -7.00 -3.25 -2.60
N GLY A 70 -7.07 -1.98 -2.22
CA GLY A 70 -6.53 -0.88 -3.01
C GLY A 70 -5.03 -0.74 -2.75
N ASP A 71 -4.34 0.13 -3.47
CA ASP A 71 -2.88 0.24 -3.42
C ASP A 71 -2.34 0.52 -2.03
N ALA A 72 -2.97 1.41 -1.27
CA ALA A 72 -2.55 1.71 0.10
C ALA A 72 -2.57 0.47 1.01
N ALA A 73 -3.62 -0.37 0.89
CA ALA A 73 -3.73 -1.61 1.64
C ALA A 73 -2.68 -2.63 1.21
N ALA A 74 -2.41 -2.72 -0.10
CA ALA A 74 -1.38 -3.61 -0.64
C ALA A 74 0.03 -3.21 -0.16
N TYR A 75 0.35 -1.91 -0.18
CA TYR A 75 1.64 -1.41 0.33
C TYR A 75 1.78 -1.63 1.83
N ALA A 76 0.71 -1.40 2.60
CA ALA A 76 0.71 -1.66 4.03
C ALA A 76 0.92 -3.15 4.35
N TYR A 77 0.25 -4.03 3.60
CA TYR A 77 0.41 -5.48 3.72
C TYR A 77 1.87 -5.91 3.48
N LEU A 78 2.47 -5.49 2.38
CA LEU A 78 3.86 -5.85 2.05
C LEU A 78 4.86 -5.28 3.06
N SER A 79 4.65 -4.03 3.51
CA SER A 79 5.50 -3.42 4.53
C SER A 79 5.37 -4.12 5.88
N ALA A 80 4.15 -4.54 6.27
CA ALA A 80 3.93 -5.31 7.49
C ALA A 80 4.57 -6.71 7.42
N GLU A 81 4.44 -7.40 6.28
CA GLU A 81 5.07 -8.70 6.05
C GLU A 81 6.60 -8.60 6.18
N GLU A 82 7.21 -7.59 5.58
CA GLU A 82 8.64 -7.32 5.69
C GLU A 82 9.05 -7.01 7.14
N ALA A 83 8.29 -6.16 7.85
CA ALA A 83 8.55 -5.82 9.24
C ALA A 83 8.49 -7.05 10.16
N ILE A 84 7.48 -7.90 10.01
CA ILE A 84 7.33 -9.15 10.75
C ILE A 84 8.52 -10.09 10.51
N LYS A 85 8.91 -10.25 9.25
CA LYS A 85 10.06 -11.05 8.85
C LYS A 85 11.36 -10.47 9.41
N ASN A 86 11.56 -9.17 9.32
CA ASN A 86 12.73 -8.46 9.82
C ASN A 86 12.86 -8.58 11.35
N ALA A 87 11.73 -8.51 12.06
CA ALA A 87 11.66 -8.69 13.51
C ALA A 87 11.78 -10.16 13.96
N ASN A 88 11.77 -11.11 13.02
CA ASN A 88 11.76 -12.55 13.30
C ASN A 88 10.64 -12.98 14.27
N ILE A 89 9.44 -12.44 14.09
CA ILE A 89 8.27 -12.73 14.94
C ILE A 89 7.66 -14.06 14.49
N SER A 90 7.47 -14.98 15.47
CA SER A 90 6.85 -16.28 15.20
C SER A 90 5.32 -16.19 15.03
N ASN A 91 4.74 -17.18 14.37
CA ASN A 91 3.29 -17.25 14.19
C ASN A 91 2.51 -17.37 15.51
N GLU A 92 3.11 -17.93 16.56
CA GLU A 92 2.52 -18.01 17.89
C GLU A 92 2.37 -16.62 18.49
N VAL A 93 3.40 -15.78 18.36
CA VAL A 93 3.37 -14.39 18.82
C VAL A 93 2.35 -13.57 18.01
N LEU A 94 2.29 -13.77 16.69
CA LEU A 94 1.31 -13.06 15.85
C LEU A 94 -0.15 -13.41 16.22
N LYS A 95 -0.39 -14.63 16.69
CA LYS A 95 -1.73 -15.09 17.11
C LYS A 95 -2.04 -14.83 18.59
N ASP A 96 -1.09 -14.34 19.37
CA ASP A 96 -1.29 -14.02 20.78
C ASP A 96 -2.29 -12.84 20.91
N PHE A 97 -3.23 -12.95 21.85
CA PHE A 97 -4.25 -11.91 22.06
C PHE A 97 -3.67 -10.55 22.50
N ARG A 98 -2.41 -10.50 22.92
CA ARG A 98 -1.67 -9.27 23.23
C ARG A 98 -1.00 -8.63 22.02
N THR A 99 -1.01 -9.30 20.86
CA THR A 99 -0.51 -8.73 19.60
C THR A 99 -1.63 -7.99 18.91
N GLY A 100 -1.36 -6.76 18.52
CA GLY A 100 -2.33 -5.91 17.81
C GLY A 100 -1.72 -5.25 16.59
N ILE A 101 -2.58 -4.85 15.67
CA ILE A 101 -2.22 -4.06 14.49
C ILE A 101 -2.79 -2.66 14.66
N ILE A 102 -1.97 -1.65 14.46
CA ILE A 102 -2.39 -0.25 14.35
C ILE A 102 -1.85 0.27 13.02
N MET A 103 -2.75 0.55 12.10
CA MET A 103 -2.43 1.11 10.79
C MET A 103 -3.37 2.27 10.48
N GLY A 104 -2.91 3.21 9.67
CA GLY A 104 -3.70 4.35 9.25
C GLY A 104 -3.48 4.67 7.78
N SER A 105 -4.49 5.25 7.17
CA SER A 105 -4.42 5.83 5.84
C SER A 105 -5.02 7.23 5.89
N GLY A 106 -4.39 8.18 5.21
CA GLY A 106 -4.87 9.57 5.14
C GLY A 106 -6.17 9.75 4.37
N GLY A 107 -6.65 8.71 3.69
CA GLY A 107 -7.89 8.74 2.92
C GLY A 107 -8.23 7.38 2.32
N ALA A 108 -9.42 7.33 1.73
CA ALA A 108 -9.86 6.20 0.92
C ALA A 108 -9.15 6.20 -0.45
N SER A 109 -9.20 5.08 -1.18
CA SER A 109 -8.68 5.01 -2.55
C SER A 109 -9.57 5.83 -3.50
N SER A 110 -9.09 7.01 -3.89
CA SER A 110 -9.81 7.87 -4.84
C SER A 110 -9.94 7.21 -6.21
N GLU A 111 -8.93 6.48 -6.66
CA GLU A 111 -8.95 5.75 -7.92
C GLU A 111 -10.05 4.68 -7.93
N ASP A 112 -10.12 3.82 -6.91
CA ASP A 112 -11.15 2.80 -6.80
C ASP A 112 -12.57 3.38 -6.66
N GLN A 113 -12.69 4.58 -6.07
CA GLN A 113 -13.97 5.31 -6.00
C GLN A 113 -14.40 5.81 -7.37
N ILE A 114 -13.49 6.44 -8.13
CA ILE A 114 -13.74 6.93 -9.48
C ILE A 114 -14.10 5.77 -10.40
N ASP A 115 -13.30 4.72 -10.42
CA ASP A 115 -13.56 3.49 -11.16
C ASP A 115 -14.93 2.89 -10.86
N SER A 116 -15.32 2.86 -9.59
CA SER A 116 -16.63 2.35 -9.18
C SER A 116 -17.77 3.23 -9.70
N ALA A 117 -17.60 4.55 -9.64
CA ALA A 117 -18.55 5.52 -10.17
C ALA A 117 -18.70 5.39 -11.69
N ASP A 118 -17.61 5.22 -12.41
CA ASP A 118 -17.62 5.06 -13.87
C ASP A 118 -18.24 3.74 -14.31
N ILE A 119 -17.97 2.65 -13.59
CA ILE A 119 -18.64 1.38 -13.85
C ILE A 119 -20.15 1.51 -13.59
N LEU A 120 -20.55 2.17 -12.51
CA LEU A 120 -21.97 2.42 -12.21
C LEU A 120 -22.67 3.16 -13.35
N ARG A 121 -22.04 4.24 -13.84
CA ARG A 121 -22.58 5.11 -14.89
C ARG A 121 -22.62 4.42 -16.26
N THR A 122 -21.57 3.67 -16.61
CA THR A 122 -21.41 3.11 -17.96
C THR A 122 -21.93 1.69 -18.12
N LYS A 123 -21.86 0.86 -17.06
CA LYS A 123 -22.18 -0.57 -17.10
C LYS A 123 -23.31 -1.00 -16.18
N GLY A 124 -23.75 -0.07 -15.31
CA GLY A 124 -24.84 -0.27 -14.37
C GLY A 124 -24.47 -1.06 -13.11
N LEU A 125 -25.38 -1.06 -12.13
CA LEU A 125 -25.19 -1.60 -10.79
C LEU A 125 -24.73 -3.08 -10.76
N LYS A 126 -25.27 -3.91 -11.67
CA LYS A 126 -24.93 -5.35 -11.73
C LYS A 126 -23.45 -5.64 -12.02
N ARG A 127 -22.70 -4.65 -12.49
CA ARG A 127 -21.27 -4.77 -12.79
C ARG A 127 -20.37 -4.29 -11.65
N ILE A 128 -20.94 -3.71 -10.61
CA ILE A 128 -20.21 -3.38 -9.37
C ILE A 128 -20.12 -4.67 -8.54
N GLY A 129 -18.92 -5.25 -8.51
CA GLY A 129 -18.68 -6.43 -7.68
C GLY A 129 -18.59 -6.07 -6.17
N PRO A 130 -18.77 -7.06 -5.28
CA PRO A 130 -18.78 -6.83 -3.82
C PRO A 130 -17.43 -6.32 -3.26
N TYR A 131 -16.35 -6.56 -3.96
CA TYR A 131 -14.99 -6.19 -3.51
C TYR A 131 -14.64 -4.70 -3.73
N ARG A 132 -15.47 -3.96 -4.44
CA ARG A 132 -15.23 -2.54 -4.71
C ARG A 132 -15.32 -1.66 -3.47
N VAL A 133 -16.20 -2.01 -2.55
CA VAL A 133 -16.35 -1.29 -1.29
C VAL A 133 -15.08 -1.41 -0.46
N THR A 134 -14.60 -2.63 -0.26
CA THR A 134 -13.37 -2.87 0.51
C THR A 134 -12.15 -2.20 -0.11
N LYS A 135 -12.00 -2.24 -1.43
CA LYS A 135 -10.91 -1.54 -2.13
C LYS A 135 -10.92 -0.03 -1.89
N ALA A 136 -12.11 0.58 -1.89
CA ALA A 136 -12.27 2.00 -1.73
C ALA A 136 -12.13 2.49 -0.28
N MET A 137 -12.23 1.60 0.73
CA MET A 137 -12.20 1.98 2.14
C MET A 137 -10.78 2.16 2.66
N GLY A 138 -10.54 3.27 3.39
CA GLY A 138 -9.26 3.50 4.08
C GLY A 138 -8.98 2.49 5.21
N SER A 139 -10.02 1.95 5.85
CA SER A 139 -9.90 0.94 6.92
C SER A 139 -9.38 -0.43 6.44
N THR A 140 -9.43 -0.72 5.14
CA THR A 140 -8.87 -1.96 4.57
C THR A 140 -7.35 -2.07 4.77
N VAL A 141 -6.69 -0.97 5.08
CA VAL A 141 -5.25 -0.94 5.40
C VAL A 141 -4.91 -1.77 6.64
N SER A 142 -5.84 -1.91 7.59
CA SER A 142 -5.65 -2.66 8.85
C SER A 142 -6.46 -3.95 8.95
N ALA A 143 -7.24 -4.29 7.93
CA ALA A 143 -8.17 -5.44 7.93
C ALA A 143 -7.57 -6.78 7.48
#